data_c9ea8325470fdb82c3f41ab0095ce734
#
_entry.id   c9ea8325470fdb82c3f41ab0095ce734
#
_cell.length_a   1.000
_cell.length_b   1.000
_cell.length_c   1.000
_cell.angle_alpha   90.00
_cell.angle_beta   90.00
_cell.angle_gamma   90.00
#
_symmetry.space_group_name_H-M   'P 1'
#
loop_
_entity.id
_entity.type
_entity.pdbx_description
1 polymer ?
#
loop_
_entity_poly.entity_id
_entity_poly.type
_entity_poly.pdbx_seq_one_letter_code
_entity_poly.pdbx_strand_id
1 'polypeptide(L)'
;ELLPRMRTEKTWPRVIGIDFGSNFAAAYWTMDPHDGVWYKYAEYFFSADGDRPLSHHAAEIQARDILGFDPRRTYIFADPSGRCAVRDLEEFGLHAVPANNDVYPGINHIKRLCEERSPAGLPKIRVFSGCVQTLKEMTGTYLHRLKKDGNIDRDNIVPKDNHNVDAD
;
A
#
# COMPACT_ATOMS: atom_id res chain seq x y z
N GLU A 1 0.28 3.38 -15.65
CA GLU A 1 -0.35 4.60 -16.20
C GLU A 1 -0.87 5.47 -15.05
N LEU A 2 -0.47 6.75 -15.02
CA LEU A 2 -0.90 7.72 -14.02
C LEU A 2 -2.29 8.24 -14.38
N LEU A 3 -3.22 8.14 -13.44
CA LEU A 3 -4.58 8.62 -13.62
C LEU A 3 -4.81 9.87 -12.78
N PRO A 4 -5.38 10.94 -13.36
CA PRO A 4 -5.68 12.16 -12.60
C PRO A 4 -6.77 11.94 -11.55
N ARG A 5 -7.77 11.21 -11.80
CA ARG A 5 -8.80 10.62 -10.91
C ARG A 5 -9.66 9.68 -11.74
N MET A 6 -9.93 8.49 -11.24
CA MET A 6 -10.93 7.60 -11.83
C MET A 6 -12.19 7.58 -10.97
N ARG A 7 -13.27 7.16 -11.61
CA ARG A 7 -14.55 6.90 -10.97
C ARG A 7 -14.45 5.58 -10.21
N THR A 8 -13.91 5.64 -8.99
CA THR A 8 -13.97 4.53 -8.06
C THR A 8 -15.32 4.56 -7.38
N GLU A 9 -16.00 3.41 -7.33
CA GLU A 9 -17.31 3.35 -6.69
C GLU A 9 -17.18 3.01 -5.20
N LYS A 10 -17.97 3.69 -4.37
CA LYS A 10 -17.98 3.47 -2.90
C LYS A 10 -18.38 2.05 -2.52
N THR A 11 -18.97 1.31 -3.44
CA THR A 11 -19.42 -0.08 -3.25
C THR A 11 -18.34 -1.12 -3.47
N TRP A 12 -17.20 -0.73 -4.07
CA TRP A 12 -16.11 -1.66 -4.35
C TRP A 12 -15.40 -2.11 -3.07
N PRO A 13 -14.89 -3.35 -3.02
CA PRO A 13 -14.08 -3.83 -1.91
C PRO A 13 -12.80 -3.00 -1.78
N ARG A 14 -12.40 -2.73 -0.55
CA ARG A 14 -11.24 -1.91 -0.23
C ARG A 14 -10.26 -2.66 0.62
N VAL A 15 -8.99 -2.36 0.41
CA VAL A 15 -7.88 -2.87 1.22
C VAL A 15 -7.03 -1.69 1.66
N ILE A 16 -6.64 -1.69 2.92
CA ILE A 16 -5.63 -0.78 3.46
C ILE A 16 -4.49 -1.63 3.98
N GLY A 17 -3.28 -1.42 3.43
CA GLY A 17 -2.05 -1.95 3.99
C GLY A 17 -1.43 -0.94 4.94
N ILE A 18 -0.92 -1.38 6.10
CA ILE A 18 -0.27 -0.51 7.10
C ILE A 18 1.11 -1.06 7.42
N ASP A 19 2.11 -0.19 7.33
CA ASP A 19 3.49 -0.42 7.78
C ASP A 19 3.79 0.44 9.01
N PHE A 20 4.25 -0.22 10.11
CA PHE A 20 4.62 0.39 11.38
C PHE A 20 6.14 0.58 11.51
N GLY A 21 6.82 1.03 10.49
CA GLY A 21 8.25 1.30 10.57
C GLY A 21 8.61 2.55 11.39
N SER A 22 9.88 2.96 11.31
CA SER A 22 10.32 4.29 11.79
C SER A 22 9.54 5.43 11.13
N ASN A 23 9.05 5.17 9.92
CA ASN A 23 8.03 5.94 9.24
C ASN A 23 6.73 5.14 9.31
N PHE A 24 5.61 5.84 9.40
CA PHE A 24 4.29 5.20 9.36
C PHE A 24 3.71 5.38 7.96
N ALA A 25 3.27 4.27 7.34
CA ALA A 25 2.65 4.32 6.03
C ALA A 25 1.32 3.57 5.99
N ALA A 26 0.37 4.07 5.20
CA ALA A 26 -0.83 3.35 4.84
C ALA A 26 -1.16 3.52 3.36
N ALA A 27 -1.40 2.41 2.69
CA ALA A 27 -1.71 2.31 1.26
C ALA A 27 -3.17 1.91 1.06
N TYR A 28 -3.91 2.67 0.25
CA TYR A 28 -5.35 2.47 0.05
C TYR A 28 -5.63 1.94 -1.34
N TRP A 29 -6.20 0.75 -1.38
CA TRP A 29 -6.53 0.05 -2.60
C TRP A 29 -8.03 -0.22 -2.71
N THR A 30 -8.53 -0.20 -3.94
CA THR A 30 -9.85 -0.70 -4.28
C THR A 30 -9.78 -1.51 -5.57
N MET A 31 -10.69 -2.47 -5.73
CA MET A 31 -10.72 -3.33 -6.91
C MET A 31 -12.06 -3.16 -7.63
N ASP A 32 -11.99 -2.95 -8.92
CA ASP A 32 -13.19 -3.05 -9.77
C ASP A 32 -13.61 -4.54 -9.86
N PRO A 33 -14.80 -4.91 -9.36
CA PRO A 33 -15.25 -6.31 -9.38
C PRO A 33 -15.61 -6.82 -10.79
N HIS A 34 -15.76 -5.92 -11.78
CA HIS A 34 -16.15 -6.30 -13.14
C HIS A 34 -14.96 -6.74 -13.98
N ASP A 35 -13.81 -6.09 -13.82
CA ASP A 35 -12.62 -6.36 -14.65
C ASP A 35 -11.39 -6.79 -13.84
N GLY A 36 -11.49 -6.76 -12.51
CA GLY A 36 -10.42 -7.16 -11.58
C GLY A 36 -9.22 -6.20 -11.57
N VAL A 37 -9.42 -4.96 -11.99
CA VAL A 37 -8.37 -3.93 -11.94
C VAL A 37 -8.28 -3.34 -10.53
N TRP A 38 -7.07 -3.31 -9.99
CA TRP A 38 -6.74 -2.71 -8.71
C TRP A 38 -6.31 -1.25 -8.90
N TYR A 39 -6.83 -0.38 -8.03
CA TYR A 39 -6.52 1.04 -8.01
C TYR A 39 -5.97 1.45 -6.66
N LYS A 40 -4.71 1.92 -6.61
CA LYS A 40 -4.22 2.65 -5.46
C LYS A 40 -4.74 4.08 -5.54
N TYR A 41 -5.68 4.43 -4.67
CA TYR A 41 -6.42 5.68 -4.78
C TYR A 41 -6.01 6.73 -3.76
N ALA A 42 -5.35 6.32 -2.67
CA ALA A 42 -4.85 7.22 -1.64
C ALA A 42 -3.63 6.60 -0.94
N GLU A 43 -2.91 7.43 -0.21
CA GLU A 43 -1.82 7.04 0.67
C GLU A 43 -1.76 7.96 1.89
N TYR A 44 -1.25 7.43 2.98
CA TYR A 44 -0.82 8.18 4.14
C TYR A 44 0.63 7.86 4.43
N PHE A 45 1.44 8.87 4.57
CA PHE A 45 2.85 8.74 4.95
C PHE A 45 3.19 9.76 6.01
N PHE A 46 3.86 9.29 7.06
CA PHE A 46 4.37 10.12 8.14
C PHE A 46 5.82 9.76 8.41
N SER A 47 6.72 10.73 8.22
CA SER A 47 8.15 10.57 8.51
C SER A 47 8.43 10.79 9.99
N ALA A 48 9.40 10.03 10.55
CA ALA A 48 9.69 9.89 11.97
C ALA A 48 10.27 11.13 12.67
N ASP A 49 10.31 12.30 12.06
CA ASP A 49 10.79 13.53 12.70
C ASP A 49 9.87 14.04 13.85
N GLY A 50 8.91 13.23 14.27
CA GLY A 50 8.01 13.50 15.38
C GLY A 50 7.31 12.24 15.85
N ASP A 51 7.33 11.99 17.14
CA ASP A 51 6.56 10.92 17.75
C ASP A 51 5.08 11.31 17.75
N ARG A 52 4.25 10.53 17.02
CA ARG A 52 2.81 10.72 17.00
C ARG A 52 2.11 9.51 17.62
N PRO A 53 1.11 9.74 18.48
CA PRO A 53 0.36 8.64 19.08
C PRO A 53 -0.44 7.88 18.01
N LEU A 54 -0.64 6.59 18.23
CA LEU A 54 -1.38 5.71 17.31
C LEU A 54 -2.81 6.21 17.03
N SER A 55 -3.45 6.84 18.02
CA SER A 55 -4.76 7.49 17.85
C SER A 55 -4.79 8.54 16.75
N HIS A 56 -3.69 9.29 16.61
CA HIS A 56 -3.57 10.28 15.54
C HIS A 56 -3.43 9.61 14.17
N HIS A 57 -2.60 8.56 14.07
CA HIS A 57 -2.49 7.78 12.84
C HIS A 57 -3.82 7.13 12.46
N ALA A 58 -4.55 6.58 13.42
CA ALA A 58 -5.88 6.00 13.18
C ALA A 58 -6.88 7.02 12.64
N ALA A 59 -6.90 8.24 13.21
CA ALA A 59 -7.75 9.33 12.72
C ALA A 59 -7.39 9.76 11.30
N GLU A 60 -6.08 9.87 10.99
CA GLU A 60 -5.60 10.20 9.66
C GLU A 60 -5.96 9.09 8.64
N ILE A 61 -5.85 7.81 9.03
CA ILE A 61 -6.23 6.69 8.17
C ILE A 61 -7.71 6.78 7.78
N GLN A 62 -8.60 7.04 8.73
CA GLN A 62 -10.03 7.18 8.46
C GLN A 62 -10.35 8.43 7.62
N ALA A 63 -9.70 9.55 7.91
CA ALA A 63 -9.93 10.83 7.22
C ALA A 63 -9.45 10.82 5.76
N ARG A 64 -8.37 10.09 5.46
CA ARG A 64 -7.79 10.01 4.11
C ARG A 64 -8.48 9.03 3.18
N ASP A 65 -9.36 8.19 3.69
CA ASP A 65 -10.19 7.37 2.81
C ASP A 65 -11.21 8.25 2.06
N ILE A 66 -10.79 8.74 0.90
CA ILE A 66 -11.59 9.64 0.04
C ILE A 66 -12.90 9.00 -0.45
N LEU A 67 -13.03 7.69 -0.32
CA LEU A 67 -14.27 6.96 -0.63
C LEU A 67 -15.22 6.91 0.57
N GLY A 68 -14.77 7.41 1.74
CA GLY A 68 -15.45 7.35 3.02
C GLY A 68 -15.26 6.01 3.70
N PHE A 69 -14.55 6.01 4.83
CA PHE A 69 -14.23 4.80 5.59
C PHE A 69 -15.50 4.03 5.97
N ASP A 70 -15.55 2.76 5.58
CA ASP A 70 -16.63 1.83 5.93
C ASP A 70 -16.01 0.52 6.43
N PRO A 71 -16.06 0.23 7.75
CA PRO A 71 -15.42 -0.96 8.33
C PRO A 71 -16.00 -2.28 7.81
N ARG A 72 -17.20 -2.27 7.22
CA ARG A 72 -17.83 -3.47 6.64
C ARG A 72 -17.29 -3.82 5.25
N ARG A 73 -16.61 -2.90 4.60
CA ARG A 73 -16.11 -3.02 3.21
C ARG A 73 -14.61 -2.82 3.10
N THR A 74 -13.94 -2.50 4.21
CA THR A 74 -12.51 -2.20 4.24
C THR A 74 -11.80 -3.31 5.01
N TYR A 75 -10.95 -4.04 4.31
CA TYR A 75 -10.03 -5.02 4.90
C TYR A 75 -8.73 -4.30 5.22
N ILE A 76 -8.26 -4.42 6.45
CA ILE A 76 -7.02 -3.77 6.88
C ILE A 76 -5.99 -4.85 7.18
N PHE A 77 -4.85 -4.78 6.54
CA PHE A 77 -3.70 -5.64 6.79
C PHE A 77 -2.56 -4.79 7.33
N ALA A 78 -1.86 -5.28 8.33
CA ALA A 78 -0.80 -4.53 8.98
C ALA A 78 0.44 -5.41 9.21
N ASP A 79 1.62 -4.79 9.18
CA ASP A 79 2.86 -5.48 9.44
C ASP A 79 2.81 -6.19 10.80
N PRO A 80 3.05 -7.52 10.83
CA PRO A 80 3.02 -8.30 12.07
C PRO A 80 4.14 -7.94 13.05
N SER A 81 5.18 -7.22 12.64
CA SER A 81 6.20 -6.71 13.58
C SER A 81 5.62 -5.73 14.59
N GLY A 82 4.55 -5.00 14.22
CA GLY A 82 3.79 -4.09 15.07
C GLY A 82 2.65 -4.74 15.88
N ARG A 83 2.80 -5.96 16.42
CA ARG A 83 1.72 -6.72 17.07
C ARG A 83 0.91 -5.96 18.12
N CYS A 84 1.56 -5.14 18.93
CA CYS A 84 0.87 -4.30 19.92
C CYS A 84 0.02 -3.23 19.22
N ALA A 85 0.60 -2.55 18.23
CA ALA A 85 -0.09 -1.52 17.46
C ALA A 85 -1.28 -2.09 16.66
N VAL A 86 -1.17 -3.30 16.10
CA VAL A 86 -2.29 -3.97 15.40
C VAL A 86 -3.49 -4.14 16.33
N ARG A 87 -3.25 -4.61 17.57
CA ARG A 87 -4.33 -4.76 18.55
C ARG A 87 -4.89 -3.41 19.02
N ASP A 88 -4.01 -2.45 19.23
CA ASP A 88 -4.41 -1.13 19.73
C ASP A 88 -5.20 -0.33 18.66
N LEU A 89 -5.03 -0.63 17.37
CA LEU A 89 -5.85 -0.05 16.30
C LEU A 89 -7.35 -0.42 16.43
N GLU A 90 -7.68 -1.57 17.04
CA GLU A 90 -9.06 -1.97 17.27
C GLU A 90 -9.81 -1.00 18.19
N GLU A 91 -9.12 -0.40 19.17
CA GLU A 91 -9.69 0.63 20.06
C GLU A 91 -10.15 1.88 19.32
N PHE A 92 -9.56 2.11 18.15
CA PHE A 92 -9.90 3.23 17.26
C PHE A 92 -10.83 2.84 16.10
N GLY A 93 -11.40 1.63 16.15
CA GLY A 93 -12.34 1.14 15.12
C GLY A 93 -11.69 0.67 13.82
N LEU A 94 -10.37 0.42 13.83
CA LEU A 94 -9.61 -0.12 12.71
C LEU A 94 -9.31 -1.61 12.99
N HIS A 95 -10.14 -2.51 12.46
CA HIS A 95 -9.97 -3.96 12.62
C HIS A 95 -8.90 -4.47 11.66
N ALA A 96 -7.64 -4.37 12.10
CA ALA A 96 -6.50 -4.81 11.33
C ALA A 96 -6.16 -6.28 11.63
N VAL A 97 -5.77 -7.02 10.59
CA VAL A 97 -5.22 -8.37 10.71
C VAL A 97 -3.74 -8.37 10.30
N PRO A 98 -2.91 -9.24 10.89
CA PRO A 98 -1.52 -9.35 10.49
C PRO A 98 -1.40 -9.72 9.01
N ALA A 99 -0.56 -8.98 8.27
CA ALA A 99 -0.23 -9.29 6.89
C ALA A 99 0.69 -10.52 6.80
N ASN A 100 0.75 -11.14 5.63
CA ASN A 100 1.78 -12.11 5.32
C ASN A 100 3.05 -11.35 4.88
N ASN A 101 4.15 -11.53 5.63
CA ASN A 101 5.42 -10.85 5.36
C ASN A 101 6.31 -11.58 4.34
N ASP A 102 5.78 -12.51 3.56
CA ASP A 102 6.52 -13.15 2.48
C ASP A 102 6.73 -12.16 1.32
N VAL A 103 7.85 -11.46 1.34
CA VAL A 103 8.17 -10.37 0.40
C VAL A 103 8.15 -10.85 -1.06
N TYR A 104 8.76 -12.02 -1.35
CA TYR A 104 8.85 -12.50 -2.74
C TYR A 104 7.51 -12.84 -3.40
N PRO A 105 6.57 -13.56 -2.75
CA PRO A 105 5.24 -13.75 -3.28
C PRO A 105 4.51 -12.42 -3.55
N GLY A 106 4.64 -11.43 -2.66
CA GLY A 106 4.07 -10.10 -2.83
C GLY A 106 4.60 -9.42 -4.08
N ILE A 107 5.92 -9.31 -4.23
CA ILE A 107 6.55 -8.72 -5.41
C ILE A 107 6.11 -9.42 -6.70
N ASN A 108 6.10 -10.75 -6.71
CA ASN A 108 5.69 -11.52 -7.89
C ASN A 108 4.21 -11.29 -8.22
N HIS A 109 3.37 -11.11 -7.21
CA HIS A 109 1.97 -10.78 -7.41
C HIS A 109 1.80 -9.40 -8.06
N ILE A 110 2.48 -8.37 -7.55
CA ILE A 110 2.46 -7.02 -8.13
C ILE A 110 3.00 -7.03 -9.57
N LYS A 111 4.13 -7.71 -9.83
CA LYS A 111 4.66 -7.87 -11.20
C LYS A 111 3.64 -8.47 -12.15
N ARG A 112 2.96 -9.54 -11.73
CA ARG A 112 1.90 -10.17 -12.50
C ARG A 112 0.76 -9.20 -12.80
N LEU A 113 0.30 -8.42 -11.83
CA LEU A 113 -0.74 -7.42 -12.04
C LEU A 113 -0.31 -6.30 -12.99
N CYS A 114 0.98 -5.95 -13.02
CA CYS A 114 1.53 -5.00 -14.00
C CYS A 114 1.52 -5.55 -15.44
N GLU A 115 1.72 -6.86 -15.61
CA GLU A 115 1.79 -7.55 -16.92
C GLU A 115 0.40 -7.93 -17.44
N GLU A 116 -0.48 -8.39 -16.57
CA GLU A 116 -1.85 -8.78 -16.92
C GLU A 116 -2.65 -7.58 -17.44
N ARG A 117 -3.58 -7.87 -18.36
CA ARG A 117 -4.47 -6.86 -18.94
C ARG A 117 -5.92 -7.17 -18.62
N SER A 118 -6.68 -6.12 -18.35
CA SER A 118 -8.13 -6.17 -18.26
C SER A 118 -8.75 -6.36 -19.65
N PRO A 119 -10.04 -6.67 -19.75
CA PRO A 119 -10.75 -6.72 -21.05
C PRO A 119 -10.62 -5.44 -21.88
N ALA A 120 -10.40 -4.29 -21.22
CA ALA A 120 -10.16 -3.00 -21.87
C ALA A 120 -8.68 -2.79 -22.30
N GLY A 121 -7.80 -3.79 -22.14
CA GLY A 121 -6.38 -3.73 -22.49
C GLY A 121 -5.50 -2.96 -21.50
N LEU A 122 -6.03 -2.56 -20.34
CA LEU A 122 -5.32 -1.81 -19.32
C LEU A 122 -4.59 -2.73 -18.33
N PRO A 123 -3.45 -2.33 -17.74
CA PRO A 123 -2.82 -3.06 -16.64
C PRO A 123 -3.82 -3.30 -15.49
N LYS A 124 -3.71 -4.48 -14.85
CA LYS A 124 -4.57 -4.82 -13.70
C LYS A 124 -4.19 -4.13 -12.39
N ILE A 125 -3.14 -3.33 -12.40
CA ILE A 125 -2.77 -2.45 -11.29
C ILE A 125 -2.56 -1.02 -11.80
N ARG A 126 -3.13 -0.05 -11.10
CA ARG A 126 -3.07 1.36 -11.47
C ARG A 126 -2.94 2.23 -10.23
N VAL A 127 -2.12 3.26 -10.32
CA VAL A 127 -1.83 4.18 -9.21
C VAL A 127 -2.31 5.58 -9.59
N PHE A 128 -3.06 6.22 -8.70
CA PHE A 128 -3.48 7.60 -8.90
C PHE A 128 -2.29 8.55 -8.75
N SER A 129 -2.26 9.59 -9.56
CA SER A 129 -1.20 10.60 -9.53
C SER A 129 -1.05 11.32 -8.19
N GLY A 130 -2.08 11.28 -7.33
CA GLY A 130 -2.05 11.80 -5.96
C GLY A 130 -1.26 10.93 -4.98
N CYS A 131 -0.91 9.68 -5.34
CA CYS A 131 -0.05 8.80 -4.54
C CYS A 131 1.43 9.13 -4.81
N VAL A 132 1.84 10.33 -4.41
CA VAL A 132 3.14 10.91 -4.75
C VAL A 132 4.31 10.14 -4.12
N GLN A 133 4.15 9.73 -2.86
CA GLN A 133 5.21 9.00 -2.15
C GLN A 133 5.42 7.61 -2.76
N THR A 134 4.35 6.86 -3.04
CA THR A 134 4.43 5.58 -3.75
C THR A 134 5.14 5.72 -5.09
N LEU A 135 4.76 6.72 -5.89
CA LEU A 135 5.38 6.96 -7.19
C LEU A 135 6.87 7.28 -7.06
N LYS A 136 7.25 8.07 -6.06
CA LYS A 136 8.65 8.37 -5.76
C LYS A 136 9.43 7.10 -5.37
N GLU A 137 8.87 6.26 -4.52
CA GLU A 137 9.49 5.01 -4.09
C GLU A 137 9.63 4.02 -5.25
N MET A 138 8.58 3.81 -6.03
CA MET A 138 8.61 2.91 -7.19
C MET A 138 9.57 3.34 -8.29
N THR A 139 9.81 4.65 -8.45
CA THR A 139 10.67 5.17 -9.52
C THR A 139 12.09 5.48 -9.08
N GLY A 140 12.35 5.64 -7.78
CA GLY A 140 13.63 6.15 -7.29
C GLY A 140 14.29 5.34 -6.17
N THR A 141 13.54 4.71 -5.29
CA THR A 141 14.11 4.07 -4.08
C THR A 141 13.96 2.54 -4.06
N TYR A 142 12.98 1.99 -4.74
CA TYR A 142 12.78 0.55 -4.82
C TYR A 142 13.72 -0.08 -5.86
N LEU A 143 14.99 -0.23 -5.47
CA LEU A 143 16.06 -0.67 -6.35
C LEU A 143 16.60 -2.03 -5.92
N HIS A 144 16.94 -2.87 -6.90
CA HIS A 144 17.69 -4.08 -6.64
C HIS A 144 19.15 -3.76 -6.30
N ARG A 145 19.74 -4.54 -5.38
CA ARG A 145 21.17 -4.48 -5.10
C ARG A 145 21.97 -4.84 -6.35
N LEU A 146 23.10 -4.18 -6.53
CA LEU A 146 24.10 -4.63 -7.50
C LEU A 146 25.00 -5.70 -6.86
N LYS A 147 25.25 -6.79 -7.57
CA LYS A 147 26.28 -7.77 -7.22
C LYS A 147 27.66 -7.15 -7.41
N LYS A 148 28.70 -7.79 -6.81
CA LYS A 148 30.09 -7.33 -6.91
C LYS A 148 30.62 -7.28 -8.36
N ASP A 149 30.02 -8.05 -9.26
CA ASP A 149 30.32 -8.08 -10.69
C ASP A 149 29.55 -7.03 -11.52
N GLY A 150 28.79 -6.14 -10.87
CA GLY A 150 28.00 -5.11 -11.51
C GLY A 150 26.63 -5.55 -12.03
N ASN A 151 26.31 -6.85 -11.93
CA ASN A 151 24.99 -7.35 -12.31
C ASN A 151 23.93 -7.04 -11.25
N ILE A 152 22.67 -6.95 -11.68
CA ILE A 152 21.53 -6.73 -10.78
C ILE A 152 21.32 -7.99 -9.94
N ASP A 153 21.38 -7.84 -8.62
CA ASP A 153 20.96 -8.88 -7.68
C ASP A 153 19.44 -8.89 -7.56
N ARG A 154 18.80 -9.73 -8.36
CA ARG A 154 17.34 -9.82 -8.41
C ARG A 154 16.72 -10.40 -7.14
N ASP A 155 17.54 -11.04 -6.30
CA ASP A 155 17.12 -11.72 -5.08
C ASP A 155 17.23 -10.81 -3.85
N ASN A 156 17.90 -9.65 -3.98
CA ASN A 156 18.10 -8.69 -2.90
C ASN A 156 17.68 -7.29 -3.30
N ILE A 157 16.65 -6.79 -2.63
CA ILE A 157 16.19 -5.41 -2.73
C ILE A 157 16.97 -4.57 -1.71
N VAL A 158 17.28 -3.33 -2.04
CA VAL A 158 17.86 -2.39 -1.08
C VAL A 158 16.77 -1.94 -0.13
N PRO A 159 16.82 -2.31 1.16
CA PRO A 159 15.81 -1.89 2.13
C PRO A 159 16.08 -0.42 2.50
N LYS A 160 15.56 0.53 1.74
CA LYS A 160 15.72 1.95 2.01
C LYS A 160 14.52 2.74 1.52
N ASP A 161 13.87 3.45 2.44
CA ASP A 161 12.82 4.43 2.17
C ASP A 161 11.67 3.91 1.25
N ASN A 162 11.22 2.69 1.46
CA ASN A 162 10.21 1.99 0.63
C ASN A 162 8.89 1.69 1.37
N HIS A 163 8.59 2.42 2.43
CA HIS A 163 7.49 2.13 3.36
C HIS A 163 6.10 2.08 2.72
N ASN A 164 5.81 2.94 1.72
CA ASN A 164 4.53 2.87 1.04
C ASN A 164 4.42 1.69 0.07
N VAL A 165 5.56 1.26 -0.50
CA VAL A 165 5.61 0.05 -1.35
C VAL A 165 5.52 -1.20 -0.49
N ASP A 166 6.09 -1.19 0.72
CA ASP A 166 5.99 -2.32 1.66
C ASP A 166 4.59 -2.43 2.27
N ALA A 167 3.83 -1.31 2.34
CA ALA A 167 2.42 -1.30 2.74
C ALA A 167 1.45 -1.73 1.61
N ASP A 168 1.94 -1.83 0.37
CA ASP A 168 1.17 -2.24 -0.80
C ASP A 168 1.01 -3.77 -0.85
#